data_28053e5c2b2821f1b018bcbd2126ed31
#
_entry.id   28053e5c2b2821f1b018bcbd2126ed31
#
_cell.length_a   1.000
_cell.length_b   1.000
_cell.length_c   1.000
_cell.angle_alpha   90.00
_cell.angle_beta   90.00
_cell.angle_gamma   90.00
#
_symmetry.space_group_name_H-M   'P 1'
#
loop_
_entity.id
_entity.type
_entity.pdbx_description
1 polymer ?
#
loop_
_entity_poly.entity_id
_entity_poly.type
_entity_poly.pdbx_seq_one_letter_code
_entity_poly.pdbx_strand_id
1 'polypeptide(L)'
;MLRSTLLAFAASAALAPALAADLTSRKSASVAPPVLSACTESEAIPTDAFGFTTGSDVADPGSFGASLSYGGGFSARGGRQAAHGLQVQGSYGLFPCFEIGPYLLGAYSDATIAGTGADARGRGAGVEMKYRLLGRDLHGFGVTVVVDPSVSRIDPAGAGQFTAYNTGTRLYADRTLVPGKLYAALNLSQDLTWTGPSPYLRSSTLTVGGSLAWQVLDGLYLSGEVRHQRRHNELGFGKEAGHATFAGPGVYWQATKALALSAAYNVQLAGKAKSQPGDLDITNFSQHLLKAKAAYSF
;
A
#
# COMPACT_ATOMS: atom_id res chain seq x y z
N MET A 1 -12.35 11.26 29.85
CA MET A 1 -12.73 10.10 29.05
C MET A 1 -12.68 10.33 27.53
N LEU A 2 -12.65 11.58 27.04
CA LEU A 2 -12.59 11.90 25.58
C LEU A 2 -11.23 11.68 24.90
N ARG A 3 -10.12 11.58 25.65
CA ARG A 3 -8.77 11.46 25.08
C ARG A 3 -8.40 10.07 24.53
N SER A 4 -9.07 9.02 24.99
CA SER A 4 -8.77 7.63 24.56
C SER A 4 -9.41 7.25 23.23
N THR A 5 -10.54 7.87 22.87
CA THR A 5 -11.28 7.58 21.62
C THR A 5 -10.61 8.18 20.36
N LEU A 6 -9.88 9.28 20.51
CA LEU A 6 -9.18 9.94 19.38
C LEU A 6 -7.96 9.15 18.87
N LEU A 7 -7.33 8.35 19.74
CA LEU A 7 -6.15 7.54 19.36
C LEU A 7 -6.50 6.36 18.44
N ALA A 8 -7.69 5.76 18.58
CA ALA A 8 -8.13 4.67 17.71
C ALA A 8 -8.37 5.12 16.25
N PHE A 9 -8.65 6.41 16.07
CA PHE A 9 -8.98 7.01 14.77
C PHE A 9 -7.77 7.23 13.85
N ALA A 10 -6.61 7.53 14.43
CA ALA A 10 -5.39 7.72 13.66
C ALA A 10 -4.87 6.43 12.99
N ALA A 11 -5.28 5.26 13.50
CA ALA A 11 -4.91 3.97 12.93
C ALA A 11 -5.59 3.65 11.59
N SER A 12 -6.78 4.20 11.35
CA SER A 12 -7.57 3.92 10.14
C SER A 12 -7.06 4.65 8.90
N ALA A 13 -6.40 5.79 9.07
CA ALA A 13 -5.84 6.56 7.95
C ALA A 13 -4.56 5.94 7.36
N ALA A 14 -3.89 5.04 8.10
CA ALA A 14 -2.67 4.36 7.64
C ALA A 14 -2.93 3.18 6.68
N LEU A 15 -4.21 2.82 6.42
CA LEU A 15 -4.58 1.76 5.47
C LEU A 15 -4.58 2.21 4.01
N ALA A 16 -4.61 3.53 3.75
CA ALA A 16 -4.70 4.06 2.40
C ALA A 16 -3.43 3.90 1.53
N PRO A 17 -2.18 3.93 2.05
CA PRO A 17 -1.02 4.06 1.19
C PRO A 17 -0.46 2.76 0.59
N ALA A 18 -1.05 1.60 0.81
CA ALA A 18 -0.53 0.34 0.26
C ALA A 18 -0.99 0.03 -1.17
N LEU A 19 -1.66 0.96 -1.84
CA LEU A 19 -2.36 0.73 -3.09
C LEU A 19 -1.65 1.44 -4.26
N ALA A 20 -0.42 1.03 -4.58
CA ALA A 20 0.31 1.53 -5.73
C ALA A 20 -0.18 0.93 -7.05
N ALA A 21 -0.24 1.74 -8.09
CA ALA A 21 -0.70 1.35 -9.41
C ALA A 21 0.28 0.45 -10.16
N ASP A 22 -0.21 -0.48 -10.92
CA ASP A 22 0.54 -1.31 -11.86
C ASP A 22 0.07 -1.07 -13.31
N LEU A 23 1.02 -0.82 -14.17
CA LEU A 23 0.82 -0.78 -15.61
C LEU A 23 1.87 -1.62 -16.30
N THR A 24 1.56 -2.85 -16.60
CA THR A 24 2.40 -3.65 -17.46
C THR A 24 2.06 -3.38 -18.92
N SER A 25 2.79 -2.47 -19.56
CA SER A 25 2.76 -2.34 -21.01
C SER A 25 3.46 -3.54 -21.66
N ARG A 26 2.71 -4.39 -22.34
CA ARG A 26 3.31 -5.39 -23.24
C ARG A 26 3.88 -4.67 -24.46
N LYS A 27 5.20 -4.69 -24.60
CA LYS A 27 5.91 -4.21 -25.79
C LYS A 27 5.40 -4.87 -27.07
N SER A 28 4.95 -4.06 -28.03
CA SER A 28 4.91 -4.45 -29.45
C SER A 28 6.36 -4.59 -29.91
N ALA A 29 6.71 -5.74 -30.49
CA ALA A 29 8.05 -6.04 -30.95
C ALA A 29 8.51 -5.07 -32.04
N SER A 30 9.37 -4.14 -31.68
CA SER A 30 10.19 -3.37 -32.62
C SER A 30 11.53 -4.05 -32.80
N VAL A 31 11.94 -4.23 -34.05
CA VAL A 31 13.11 -5.04 -34.50
C VAL A 31 14.46 -4.32 -34.27
N ALA A 32 14.55 -3.32 -33.45
CA ALA A 32 15.84 -2.76 -33.01
C ALA A 32 16.29 -3.46 -31.71
N PRO A 33 17.61 -3.77 -31.56
CA PRO A 33 18.07 -4.32 -30.29
C PRO A 33 17.69 -3.33 -29.17
N PRO A 34 17.08 -3.82 -28.08
CA PRO A 34 16.64 -2.95 -27.01
C PRO A 34 17.86 -2.22 -26.44
N VAL A 35 17.80 -0.90 -26.44
CA VAL A 35 18.78 -0.10 -25.70
C VAL A 35 18.48 -0.39 -24.23
N LEU A 36 19.33 -1.22 -23.60
CA LEU A 36 19.22 -1.53 -22.19
C LEU A 36 19.30 -0.22 -21.39
N SER A 37 18.27 0.09 -20.67
CA SER A 37 18.20 1.24 -19.78
C SER A 37 17.54 0.84 -18.46
N ALA A 38 17.76 1.61 -17.39
CA ALA A 38 17.05 1.39 -16.13
C ALA A 38 15.52 1.48 -16.26
N CYS A 39 15.02 2.02 -17.37
CA CYS A 39 13.61 2.33 -17.61
C CYS A 39 12.89 1.31 -18.51
N THR A 40 13.63 0.36 -19.10
CA THR A 40 13.05 -0.65 -20.00
C THR A 40 13.45 -2.02 -19.53
N GLU A 41 12.47 -2.89 -19.32
CA GLU A 41 12.66 -4.27 -18.89
C GLU A 41 12.26 -5.22 -20.02
N SER A 42 13.02 -6.29 -20.21
CA SER A 42 12.68 -7.37 -21.15
C SER A 42 11.52 -8.22 -20.66
N GLU A 43 11.41 -8.37 -19.33
CA GLU A 43 10.35 -9.09 -18.64
C GLU A 43 9.64 -8.15 -17.66
N ALA A 44 8.36 -7.83 -17.94
CA ALA A 44 7.54 -7.08 -17.01
C ALA A 44 7.04 -8.01 -15.89
N ILE A 45 7.23 -7.59 -14.63
CA ILE A 45 6.67 -8.27 -13.47
C ILE A 45 5.48 -7.43 -12.99
N PRO A 46 4.26 -8.00 -12.89
CA PRO A 46 3.13 -7.24 -12.38
C PRO A 46 3.40 -6.73 -10.96
N THR A 47 3.36 -5.42 -10.74
CA THR A 47 3.70 -4.82 -9.44
C THR A 47 2.77 -5.29 -8.33
N ASP A 48 1.52 -5.61 -8.64
CA ASP A 48 0.53 -6.15 -7.70
C ASP A 48 0.56 -7.69 -7.54
N ALA A 49 1.49 -8.40 -8.19
CA ALA A 49 1.62 -9.86 -8.05
C ALA A 49 2.09 -10.29 -6.64
N PHE A 50 2.61 -9.36 -5.86
CA PHE A 50 3.24 -9.62 -4.57
C PHE A 50 2.32 -9.40 -3.34
N GLY A 51 1.03 -9.15 -3.55
CA GLY A 51 0.08 -8.93 -2.46
C GLY A 51 0.04 -7.48 -1.98
N PHE A 52 0.34 -7.22 -0.71
CA PHE A 52 0.53 -5.85 -0.18
C PHE A 52 1.93 -5.31 -0.48
N THR A 53 2.91 -6.18 -0.67
CA THR A 53 4.21 -5.84 -1.22
C THR A 53 4.03 -5.43 -2.69
N THR A 54 4.86 -4.52 -3.20
CA THR A 54 4.73 -3.96 -4.54
C THR A 54 6.05 -4.14 -5.29
N GLY A 55 5.98 -4.45 -6.58
CA GLY A 55 7.14 -4.53 -7.46
C GLY A 55 7.70 -3.16 -7.86
N SER A 56 8.86 -3.14 -8.51
CA SER A 56 9.58 -1.91 -8.86
C SER A 56 9.20 -1.33 -10.22
N ASP A 57 8.32 -1.96 -11.00
CA ASP A 57 7.98 -1.50 -12.34
C ASP A 57 7.24 -0.15 -12.32
N VAL A 58 7.49 0.67 -13.32
CA VAL A 58 6.84 1.95 -13.57
C VAL A 58 6.24 1.95 -14.97
N ALA A 59 5.24 2.79 -15.17
CA ALA A 59 4.57 2.95 -16.47
C ALA A 59 5.55 3.43 -17.55
N ASP A 60 5.44 2.85 -18.77
CA ASP A 60 6.20 3.33 -19.93
C ASP A 60 5.79 4.76 -20.31
N PRO A 61 6.70 5.59 -20.88
CA PRO A 61 6.38 6.94 -21.33
C PRO A 61 5.19 6.97 -22.29
N GLY A 62 4.21 7.83 -21.97
CA GLY A 62 2.98 7.97 -22.76
C GLY A 62 1.91 6.92 -22.50
N SER A 63 2.19 5.88 -21.70
CA SER A 63 1.15 4.92 -21.31
C SER A 63 0.25 5.52 -20.22
N PHE A 64 -1.03 5.17 -20.28
CA PHE A 64 -2.03 5.61 -19.33
C PHE A 64 -2.78 4.41 -18.74
N GLY A 65 -3.12 4.48 -17.46
CA GLY A 65 -3.93 3.50 -16.79
C GLY A 65 -4.83 4.09 -15.72
N ALA A 66 -5.80 3.28 -15.31
CA ALA A 66 -6.70 3.59 -14.22
C ALA A 66 -6.85 2.38 -13.30
N SER A 67 -7.02 2.60 -12.02
CA SER A 67 -7.28 1.53 -11.07
C SER A 67 -8.30 1.91 -10.02
N LEU A 68 -9.04 0.88 -9.57
CA LEU A 68 -9.91 0.92 -8.41
C LEU A 68 -9.35 -0.05 -7.38
N SER A 69 -9.08 0.46 -6.19
CA SER A 69 -8.50 -0.32 -5.11
C SER A 69 -9.37 -0.25 -3.86
N TYR A 70 -9.52 -1.39 -3.21
CA TYR A 70 -10.16 -1.52 -1.92
C TYR A 70 -9.16 -2.00 -0.87
N GLY A 71 -9.17 -1.39 0.31
CA GLY A 71 -8.45 -1.83 1.50
C GLY A 71 -9.40 -2.04 2.66
N GLY A 72 -9.30 -3.16 3.34
CA GLY A 72 -10.09 -3.49 4.53
C GLY A 72 -9.21 -3.86 5.70
N GLY A 73 -9.57 -3.39 6.91
CA GLY A 73 -8.93 -3.77 8.16
C GLY A 73 -9.96 -4.19 9.19
N PHE A 74 -9.80 -5.36 9.80
CA PHE A 74 -10.80 -5.94 10.70
C PHE A 74 -10.15 -6.44 11.97
N SER A 75 -10.81 -6.20 13.12
CA SER A 75 -10.42 -6.75 14.42
C SER A 75 -11.66 -7.16 15.20
N ALA A 76 -11.59 -8.33 15.83
CA ALA A 76 -12.66 -8.84 16.69
C ALA A 76 -12.26 -8.90 18.17
N ARG A 77 -10.95 -8.84 18.48
CA ARG A 77 -10.44 -8.84 19.86
C ARG A 77 -10.48 -7.44 20.43
N GLY A 78 -10.92 -7.29 21.69
CA GLY A 78 -11.01 -5.98 22.36
C GLY A 78 -12.18 -5.11 21.94
N GLY A 79 -13.10 -5.64 21.12
CA GLY A 79 -14.24 -4.98 20.51
C GLY A 79 -14.24 -5.16 18.99
N ARG A 80 -15.40 -4.93 18.36
CA ARG A 80 -15.50 -5.00 16.91
C ARG A 80 -14.95 -3.71 16.30
N GLN A 81 -14.02 -3.86 15.35
CA GLN A 81 -13.51 -2.75 14.56
C GLN A 81 -13.45 -3.17 13.08
N ALA A 82 -13.95 -2.32 12.21
CA ALA A 82 -13.81 -2.46 10.77
C ALA A 82 -13.41 -1.11 10.18
N ALA A 83 -12.45 -1.14 9.25
CA ALA A 83 -12.02 0.01 8.49
C ALA A 83 -12.02 -0.35 7.01
N HIS A 84 -12.55 0.53 6.19
CA HIS A 84 -12.70 0.35 4.75
C HIS A 84 -12.12 1.56 4.03
N GLY A 85 -11.31 1.33 3.02
CA GLY A 85 -10.79 2.35 2.12
C GLY A 85 -11.09 2.00 0.67
N LEU A 86 -11.46 2.99 -0.11
CA LEU A 86 -11.62 2.89 -1.55
C LEU A 86 -10.78 3.99 -2.21
N GLN A 87 -10.00 3.62 -3.23
CA GLN A 87 -9.17 4.55 -3.96
C GLN A 87 -9.38 4.38 -5.47
N VAL A 88 -9.60 5.49 -6.16
CA VAL A 88 -9.57 5.57 -7.62
C VAL A 88 -8.31 6.33 -8.00
N GLN A 89 -7.46 5.75 -8.84
CA GLN A 89 -6.18 6.31 -9.24
C GLN A 89 -6.04 6.25 -10.76
N GLY A 90 -5.59 7.37 -11.35
CA GLY A 90 -5.02 7.39 -12.69
C GLY A 90 -3.51 7.22 -12.59
N SER A 91 -2.87 6.67 -13.61
CA SER A 91 -1.41 6.61 -13.69
C SER A 91 -0.96 6.96 -15.10
N TYR A 92 0.15 7.68 -15.19
CA TYR A 92 0.70 8.14 -16.47
C TYR A 92 2.22 8.11 -16.44
N GLY A 93 2.81 7.44 -17.42
CA GLY A 93 4.25 7.49 -17.67
C GLY A 93 4.63 8.83 -18.30
N LEU A 94 5.16 9.75 -17.50
CA LEU A 94 5.42 11.14 -17.95
C LEU A 94 6.67 11.22 -18.82
N PHE A 95 7.75 10.56 -18.42
CA PHE A 95 9.01 10.44 -19.15
C PHE A 95 9.72 9.13 -18.70
N PRO A 96 10.81 8.73 -19.35
CA PRO A 96 11.49 7.49 -18.98
C PRO A 96 11.78 7.39 -17.48
N CYS A 97 11.49 6.26 -16.87
CA CYS A 97 11.61 5.96 -15.45
C CYS A 97 10.67 6.71 -14.51
N PHE A 98 9.79 7.59 -14.98
CA PHE A 98 8.94 8.38 -14.10
C PHE A 98 7.46 8.21 -14.39
N GLU A 99 6.72 7.85 -13.35
CA GLU A 99 5.26 7.71 -13.36
C GLU A 99 4.65 8.66 -12.34
N ILE A 100 3.52 9.29 -12.72
CA ILE A 100 2.69 10.09 -11.84
C ILE A 100 1.29 9.49 -11.76
N GLY A 101 0.74 9.38 -10.54
CA GLY A 101 -0.57 8.78 -10.27
C GLY A 101 -1.43 9.64 -9.35
N PRO A 102 -2.22 10.60 -9.85
CA PRO A 102 -3.20 11.29 -9.03
C PRO A 102 -4.33 10.34 -8.61
N TYR A 103 -4.83 10.50 -7.38
CA TYR A 103 -5.90 9.66 -6.86
C TYR A 103 -6.88 10.40 -5.96
N LEU A 104 -8.08 9.82 -5.87
CA LEU A 104 -9.10 10.16 -4.88
C LEU A 104 -9.30 8.98 -3.94
N LEU A 105 -9.53 9.26 -2.67
CA LEU A 105 -9.80 8.25 -1.66
C LEU A 105 -11.07 8.54 -0.88
N GLY A 106 -11.79 7.47 -0.53
CA GLY A 106 -12.87 7.45 0.42
C GLY A 106 -12.57 6.42 1.50
N ALA A 107 -12.91 6.71 2.75
CA ALA A 107 -12.73 5.81 3.87
C ALA A 107 -13.95 5.82 4.79
N TYR A 108 -14.23 4.67 5.37
CA TYR A 108 -15.22 4.50 6.43
C TYR A 108 -14.64 3.59 7.50
N SER A 109 -14.87 3.92 8.75
CA SER A 109 -14.53 3.02 9.86
C SER A 109 -15.65 3.00 10.88
N ASP A 110 -15.91 1.81 11.42
CA ASP A 110 -16.76 1.60 12.57
C ASP A 110 -15.99 0.86 13.68
N ALA A 111 -16.24 1.23 14.90
CA ALA A 111 -15.68 0.57 16.06
C ALA A 111 -16.73 0.47 17.16
N THR A 112 -16.85 -0.68 17.80
CA THR A 112 -17.64 -0.87 19.01
C THR A 112 -16.70 -1.34 20.11
N ILE A 113 -16.39 -0.45 21.05
CA ILE A 113 -15.50 -0.71 22.17
C ILE A 113 -16.28 -0.55 23.45
N ALA A 114 -16.31 -1.59 24.30
CA ALA A 114 -17.05 -1.61 25.57
C ALA A 114 -18.54 -1.21 25.43
N GLY A 115 -19.17 -1.60 24.31
CA GLY A 115 -20.59 -1.29 24.05
C GLY A 115 -20.86 0.10 23.48
N THR A 116 -19.84 0.96 23.32
CA THR A 116 -19.98 2.28 22.72
C THR A 116 -19.54 2.22 21.25
N GLY A 117 -20.46 2.56 20.35
CA GLY A 117 -20.18 2.69 18.92
C GLY A 117 -19.49 4.02 18.60
N ALA A 118 -18.51 3.98 17.71
CA ALA A 118 -17.88 5.15 17.11
C ALA A 118 -17.65 4.87 15.62
N ASP A 119 -18.16 5.74 14.77
CA ASP A 119 -17.91 5.66 13.32
C ASP A 119 -17.28 6.95 12.80
N ALA A 120 -16.60 6.84 11.66
CA ALA A 120 -16.09 7.99 10.96
C ALA A 120 -16.00 7.76 9.46
N ARG A 121 -16.07 8.86 8.75
CA ARG A 121 -15.93 8.92 7.31
C ARG A 121 -14.73 9.78 6.95
N GLY A 122 -14.03 9.37 5.90
CA GLY A 122 -12.90 10.12 5.36
C GLY A 122 -13.06 10.28 3.85
N ARG A 123 -12.56 11.40 3.33
CA ARG A 123 -12.38 11.63 1.89
C ARG A 123 -11.13 12.44 1.66
N GLY A 124 -10.44 12.17 0.57
CA GLY A 124 -9.20 12.88 0.32
C GLY A 124 -8.72 12.71 -1.10
N ALA A 125 -7.58 13.32 -1.37
CA ALA A 125 -6.89 13.25 -2.63
C ALA A 125 -5.38 13.24 -2.39
N GLY A 126 -4.65 12.67 -3.33
CA GLY A 126 -3.19 12.63 -3.29
C GLY A 126 -2.61 12.41 -4.67
N VAL A 127 -1.30 12.37 -4.71
CA VAL A 127 -0.54 12.08 -5.93
C VAL A 127 0.62 11.17 -5.59
N GLU A 128 0.70 10.02 -6.24
CA GLU A 128 1.84 9.12 -6.17
C GLU A 128 2.83 9.48 -7.28
N MET A 129 4.09 9.62 -6.94
CA MET A 129 5.19 9.85 -7.88
C MET A 129 6.20 8.73 -7.71
N LYS A 130 6.47 8.00 -8.80
CA LYS A 130 7.43 6.89 -8.83
C LYS A 130 8.60 7.24 -9.74
N TYR A 131 9.80 6.94 -9.28
CA TYR A 131 11.01 7.04 -10.08
C TYR A 131 11.83 5.78 -9.95
N ARG A 132 12.04 5.08 -11.09
CA ARG A 132 12.90 3.89 -11.14
C ARG A 132 14.37 4.31 -11.17
N LEU A 133 15.11 3.83 -10.18
CA LEU A 133 16.55 4.08 -10.04
C LEU A 133 17.37 3.01 -10.76
N LEU A 134 16.98 1.74 -10.63
CA LEU A 134 17.70 0.59 -11.18
C LEU A 134 16.73 -0.33 -11.91
N GLY A 135 17.13 -0.83 -13.07
CA GLY A 135 16.40 -1.82 -13.86
C GLY A 135 16.98 -3.22 -13.68
N ARG A 136 16.11 -4.23 -13.69
CA ARG A 136 16.49 -5.65 -13.52
C ARG A 136 17.43 -6.15 -14.61
N ASP A 137 17.17 -5.76 -15.87
CA ASP A 137 17.98 -6.21 -17.02
C ASP A 137 19.45 -5.76 -16.93
N LEU A 138 19.70 -4.58 -16.32
CA LEU A 138 21.06 -4.05 -16.19
C LEU A 138 21.75 -4.48 -14.89
N HIS A 139 20.99 -4.62 -13.79
CA HIS A 139 21.56 -4.75 -12.44
C HIS A 139 21.20 -6.09 -11.78
N GLY A 140 20.32 -6.91 -12.42
CA GLY A 140 19.81 -8.15 -11.86
C GLY A 140 18.72 -7.96 -10.81
N PHE A 141 18.38 -6.71 -10.48
CA PHE A 141 17.27 -6.32 -9.59
C PHE A 141 16.76 -4.93 -9.97
N GLY A 142 15.47 -4.72 -9.77
CA GLY A 142 14.81 -3.42 -9.94
C GLY A 142 14.77 -2.64 -8.64
N VAL A 143 14.86 -1.30 -8.70
CA VAL A 143 14.65 -0.41 -7.54
C VAL A 143 13.91 0.83 -7.98
N THR A 144 12.82 1.13 -7.25
CA THR A 144 11.97 2.31 -7.47
C THR A 144 11.74 3.05 -6.15
N VAL A 145 11.92 4.37 -6.19
CA VAL A 145 11.54 5.28 -5.09
C VAL A 145 10.18 5.86 -5.38
N VAL A 146 9.37 5.98 -4.33
CA VAL A 146 8.01 6.55 -4.40
C VAL A 146 7.85 7.62 -3.35
N VAL A 147 7.20 8.73 -3.73
CA VAL A 147 6.73 9.77 -2.81
C VAL A 147 5.24 9.97 -3.05
N ASP A 148 4.46 10.00 -1.97
CA ASP A 148 3.00 9.98 -1.99
C ASP A 148 2.41 10.99 -0.99
N PRO A 149 2.38 12.29 -1.32
CA PRO A 149 1.68 13.30 -0.53
C PRO A 149 0.16 13.22 -0.73
N SER A 150 -0.58 13.35 0.38
CA SER A 150 -2.04 13.38 0.33
C SER A 150 -2.65 14.24 1.44
N VAL A 151 -3.89 14.67 1.21
CA VAL A 151 -4.72 15.37 2.17
C VAL A 151 -6.08 14.71 2.28
N SER A 152 -6.58 14.58 3.50
CA SER A 152 -7.88 13.99 3.79
C SER A 152 -8.65 14.83 4.77
N ARG A 153 -9.97 14.83 4.62
CA ARG A 153 -10.93 15.30 5.63
C ARG A 153 -11.53 14.10 6.33
N ILE A 154 -11.53 14.14 7.65
CA ILE A 154 -12.07 13.09 8.51
C ILE A 154 -13.23 13.68 9.31
N ASP A 155 -14.35 12.99 9.30
CA ASP A 155 -15.61 13.36 9.94
C ASP A 155 -16.03 12.24 10.91
N PRO A 156 -15.57 12.31 12.18
CA PRO A 156 -15.99 11.37 13.21
C PRO A 156 -17.42 11.68 13.68
N ALA A 157 -18.24 10.68 13.88
CA ALA A 157 -19.56 10.86 14.46
C ALA A 157 -19.48 11.49 15.86
N GLY A 158 -20.21 12.58 16.05
CA GLY A 158 -20.29 13.29 17.33
C GLY A 158 -19.07 14.15 17.68
N ALA A 159 -18.13 14.35 16.76
CA ALA A 159 -17.00 15.27 16.94
C ALA A 159 -16.84 16.16 15.70
N GLY A 160 -16.12 17.27 15.85
CA GLY A 160 -15.88 18.20 14.75
C GLY A 160 -14.97 17.60 13.66
N GLN A 161 -15.22 17.99 12.41
CA GLN A 161 -14.42 17.60 11.26
C GLN A 161 -12.99 18.14 11.38
N PHE A 162 -12.00 17.33 10.97
CA PHE A 162 -10.61 17.74 10.95
C PHE A 162 -9.88 17.28 9.68
N THR A 163 -8.72 17.88 9.43
CA THR A 163 -7.87 17.57 8.29
C THR A 163 -6.70 16.68 8.71
N ALA A 164 -6.36 15.71 7.86
CA ALA A 164 -5.15 14.91 7.96
C ALA A 164 -4.29 15.13 6.71
N TYR A 165 -3.01 15.41 6.91
CA TYR A 165 -1.98 15.45 5.87
C TYR A 165 -1.12 14.21 6.01
N ASN A 166 -0.83 13.55 4.89
CA ASN A 166 0.04 12.39 4.88
C ASN A 166 1.13 12.55 3.84
N THR A 167 2.28 12.00 4.11
CA THR A 167 3.35 11.83 3.13
C THR A 167 3.95 10.45 3.29
N GLY A 168 3.79 9.61 2.29
CA GLY A 168 4.44 8.31 2.18
C GLY A 168 5.75 8.43 1.40
N THR A 169 6.80 7.80 1.89
CA THR A 169 8.04 7.55 1.13
C THR A 169 8.28 6.06 1.09
N ARG A 170 8.51 5.50 -0.11
CA ARG A 170 8.66 4.06 -0.27
C ARG A 170 9.86 3.73 -1.14
N LEU A 171 10.50 2.63 -0.84
CA LEU A 171 11.52 1.98 -1.66
C LEU A 171 10.99 0.60 -2.03
N TYR A 172 10.82 0.35 -3.31
CA TYR A 172 10.44 -0.95 -3.86
C TYR A 172 11.66 -1.57 -4.53
N ALA A 173 11.94 -2.82 -4.21
CA ALA A 173 12.97 -3.59 -4.88
C ALA A 173 12.40 -4.94 -5.27
N ASP A 174 12.74 -5.42 -6.46
CA ASP A 174 12.35 -6.75 -6.91
C ASP A 174 13.43 -7.44 -7.75
N ARG A 175 13.27 -8.74 -7.91
CA ARG A 175 14.17 -9.57 -8.69
C ARG A 175 13.46 -10.78 -9.27
N THR A 176 13.79 -11.14 -10.50
CA THR A 176 13.48 -12.44 -11.08
C THR A 176 14.41 -13.50 -10.48
N LEU A 177 13.87 -14.49 -9.78
CA LEU A 177 14.61 -15.64 -9.24
C LEU A 177 14.66 -16.78 -10.25
N VAL A 178 13.53 -17.06 -10.91
CA VAL A 178 13.42 -18.02 -11.99
C VAL A 178 12.62 -17.36 -13.11
N PRO A 179 13.23 -17.10 -14.29
CA PRO A 179 12.54 -16.44 -15.40
C PRO A 179 11.22 -17.11 -15.76
N GLY A 180 10.17 -16.31 -15.92
CA GLY A 180 8.83 -16.77 -16.23
C GLY A 180 8.12 -17.56 -15.13
N LYS A 181 8.68 -17.65 -13.90
CA LYS A 181 8.12 -18.51 -12.84
C LYS A 181 8.13 -17.92 -11.45
N LEU A 182 9.28 -17.43 -10.97
CA LEU A 182 9.43 -17.05 -9.57
C LEU A 182 10.09 -15.71 -9.42
N TYR A 183 9.47 -14.85 -8.64
CA TYR A 183 9.88 -13.47 -8.42
C TYR A 183 9.90 -13.17 -6.92
N ALA A 184 10.79 -12.28 -6.51
CA ALA A 184 10.86 -11.78 -5.14
C ALA A 184 10.75 -10.27 -5.13
N ALA A 185 10.08 -9.73 -4.11
CA ALA A 185 10.03 -8.29 -3.86
C ALA A 185 10.30 -7.96 -2.39
N LEU A 186 10.91 -6.80 -2.16
CA LEU A 186 11.18 -6.22 -0.85
C LEU A 186 10.71 -4.76 -0.86
N ASN A 187 9.99 -4.35 0.18
CA ASN A 187 9.51 -2.99 0.34
C ASN A 187 9.94 -2.43 1.68
N LEU A 188 10.38 -1.18 1.64
CA LEU A 188 10.56 -0.34 2.82
C LEU A 188 9.69 0.90 2.65
N SER A 189 8.84 1.21 3.62
CA SER A 189 8.02 2.42 3.58
C SER A 189 7.99 3.15 4.91
N GLN A 190 7.94 4.49 4.83
CA GLN A 190 7.74 5.40 5.94
C GLN A 190 6.56 6.30 5.61
N ASP A 191 5.51 6.20 6.39
CA ASP A 191 4.33 7.07 6.29
C ASP A 191 4.35 8.07 7.45
N LEU A 192 4.25 9.35 7.13
CA LEU A 192 4.19 10.47 8.08
C LEU A 192 2.78 11.07 8.04
N THR A 193 2.18 11.29 9.22
CA THR A 193 0.81 11.79 9.33
C THR A 193 0.74 12.95 10.32
N TRP A 194 0.04 14.01 9.91
CA TRP A 194 -0.34 15.17 10.73
C TRP A 194 -1.86 15.24 10.78
N THR A 195 -2.48 15.15 11.94
CA THR A 195 -3.93 15.03 12.10
C THR A 195 -4.49 16.04 13.09
N GLY A 196 -5.59 16.67 12.74
CA GLY A 196 -6.38 17.52 13.65
C GLY A 196 -6.17 19.02 13.47
N PRO A 197 -6.80 19.84 14.33
CA PRO A 197 -6.51 21.26 14.40
C PRO A 197 -5.12 21.49 14.99
N SER A 198 -4.54 22.69 14.75
CA SER A 198 -3.27 23.07 15.33
C SER A 198 -3.35 23.16 16.89
N PRO A 199 -2.41 22.59 17.65
CA PRO A 199 -1.24 21.82 17.20
C PRO A 199 -1.62 20.42 16.71
N TYR A 200 -1.12 20.06 15.51
CA TYR A 200 -1.41 18.75 14.92
C TYR A 200 -0.86 17.60 15.76
N LEU A 201 -1.66 16.55 15.90
CA LEU A 201 -1.16 15.25 16.34
C LEU A 201 -0.29 14.66 15.22
N ARG A 202 0.87 14.18 15.60
CA ARG A 202 1.87 13.63 14.68
C ARG A 202 2.03 12.15 14.91
N SER A 203 2.15 11.40 13.85
CA SER A 203 2.46 9.98 13.93
C SER A 203 3.22 9.53 12.69
N SER A 204 3.90 8.40 12.81
CA SER A 204 4.53 7.77 11.67
C SER A 204 4.41 6.25 11.75
N THR A 205 4.47 5.60 10.58
CA THR A 205 4.49 4.14 10.48
C THR A 205 5.62 3.73 9.56
N LEU A 206 6.54 2.92 10.08
CA LEU A 206 7.57 2.24 9.30
C LEU A 206 7.06 0.85 8.95
N THR A 207 7.17 0.46 7.67
CA THR A 207 6.85 -0.89 7.20
C THR A 207 8.03 -1.48 6.43
N VAL A 208 8.37 -2.71 6.76
CA VAL A 208 9.28 -3.55 5.98
C VAL A 208 8.50 -4.78 5.56
N GLY A 209 8.50 -5.10 4.27
CA GLY A 209 7.79 -6.24 3.71
C GLY A 209 8.62 -7.00 2.70
N GLY A 210 8.39 -8.30 2.61
CA GLY A 210 8.97 -9.17 1.60
C GLY A 210 7.96 -10.18 1.09
N SER A 211 8.02 -10.49 -0.19
CA SER A 211 7.08 -11.39 -0.85
C SER A 211 7.78 -12.24 -1.92
N LEU A 212 7.26 -13.43 -2.10
CA LEU A 212 7.54 -14.30 -3.24
C LEU A 212 6.27 -14.44 -4.08
N ALA A 213 6.37 -14.26 -5.39
CA ALA A 213 5.28 -14.47 -6.34
C ALA A 213 5.66 -15.57 -7.33
N TRP A 214 4.79 -16.55 -7.47
CA TRP A 214 4.93 -17.68 -8.38
C TRP A 214 3.89 -17.60 -9.49
N GLN A 215 4.35 -17.56 -10.73
CA GLN A 215 3.49 -17.65 -11.91
C GLN A 215 3.08 -19.10 -12.10
N VAL A 216 1.83 -19.41 -11.76
CA VAL A 216 1.26 -20.78 -11.85
C VAL A 216 0.71 -21.08 -13.24
N LEU A 217 0.18 -20.05 -13.91
CA LEU A 217 -0.29 -20.08 -15.30
C LEU A 217 0.09 -18.76 -15.97
N ASP A 218 0.01 -18.69 -17.30
CA ASP A 218 0.23 -17.42 -17.99
C ASP A 218 -0.75 -16.35 -17.50
N GLY A 219 -0.21 -15.25 -17.00
CA GLY A 219 -0.97 -14.15 -16.40
C GLY A 219 -1.58 -14.43 -15.01
N LEU A 220 -1.36 -15.61 -14.39
CA LEU A 220 -1.85 -15.91 -13.05
C LEU A 220 -0.70 -16.15 -12.07
N TYR A 221 -0.64 -15.34 -11.00
CA TYR A 221 0.37 -15.43 -9.96
C TYR A 221 -0.27 -15.70 -8.61
N LEU A 222 0.36 -16.57 -7.84
CA LEU A 222 0.09 -16.74 -6.41
C LEU A 222 1.28 -16.22 -5.62
N SER A 223 1.02 -15.53 -4.53
CA SER A 223 2.10 -14.98 -3.69
C SER A 223 1.90 -15.30 -2.21
N GLY A 224 3.01 -15.23 -1.49
CA GLY A 224 3.05 -15.25 -0.04
C GLY A 224 3.95 -14.13 0.45
N GLU A 225 3.48 -13.39 1.45
CA GLU A 225 4.24 -12.26 1.99
C GLU A 225 4.32 -12.28 3.50
N VAL A 226 5.36 -11.59 4.01
CA VAL A 226 5.53 -11.24 5.42
C VAL A 226 5.83 -9.76 5.50
N ARG A 227 5.16 -9.07 6.43
CA ARG A 227 5.34 -7.65 6.68
C ARG A 227 5.49 -7.36 8.16
N HIS A 228 6.40 -6.46 8.50
CA HIS A 228 6.58 -5.93 9.85
C HIS A 228 6.31 -4.43 9.84
N GLN A 229 5.45 -3.98 10.74
CA GLN A 229 5.06 -2.58 10.89
C GLN A 229 5.38 -2.07 12.29
N ARG A 230 5.89 -0.84 12.38
CA ARG A 230 6.10 -0.12 13.64
C ARG A 230 5.43 1.23 13.58
N ARG A 231 4.59 1.50 14.56
CA ARG A 231 3.92 2.78 14.74
C ARG A 231 4.63 3.63 15.79
N HIS A 232 4.76 4.92 15.49
CA HIS A 232 5.33 5.91 16.40
C HIS A 232 4.33 7.05 16.62
N ASN A 233 4.28 7.58 17.85
CA ASN A 233 3.41 8.72 18.20
C ASN A 233 4.05 10.07 17.86
N GLU A 234 5.15 10.07 17.12
CA GLU A 234 5.90 11.24 16.65
C GLU A 234 6.31 10.99 15.19
N LEU A 235 6.83 12.01 14.52
CA LEU A 235 7.39 11.85 13.18
C LEU A 235 8.73 11.11 13.25
N GLY A 236 9.03 10.34 12.20
CA GLY A 236 10.27 9.57 12.13
C GLY A 236 10.26 8.34 13.04
N PHE A 237 11.33 8.19 13.85
CA PHE A 237 11.55 7.03 14.72
C PHE A 237 11.41 7.38 16.21
N GLY A 238 10.58 8.38 16.55
CA GLY A 238 10.33 8.80 17.92
C GLY A 238 9.66 7.72 18.78
N LYS A 239 8.81 8.12 19.74
CA LYS A 239 8.18 7.19 20.69
C LYS A 239 7.39 6.08 19.99
N GLU A 240 7.87 4.86 20.04
CA GLU A 240 7.15 3.68 19.54
C GLU A 240 5.83 3.51 20.29
N ALA A 241 4.73 3.46 19.54
CA ALA A 241 3.39 3.14 20.06
C ALA A 241 3.12 1.64 20.09
N GLY A 242 3.68 0.92 19.13
CA GLY A 242 3.59 -0.51 19.02
C GLY A 242 4.09 -1.04 17.68
N HIS A 243 4.05 -2.34 17.54
CA HIS A 243 4.46 -3.03 16.32
C HIS A 243 3.60 -4.27 16.05
N ALA A 244 3.57 -4.68 14.78
CA ALA A 244 2.85 -5.87 14.34
C ALA A 244 3.58 -6.56 13.18
N THR A 245 3.51 -7.88 13.15
CA THR A 245 3.98 -8.73 12.05
C THR A 245 2.80 -9.43 11.42
N PHE A 246 2.69 -9.30 10.12
CA PHE A 246 1.63 -9.87 9.30
C PHE A 246 2.21 -10.88 8.33
N ALA A 247 1.41 -11.87 7.97
CA ALA A 247 1.68 -12.73 6.84
C ALA A 247 0.38 -13.14 6.14
N GLY A 248 0.48 -13.48 4.87
CA GLY A 248 -0.68 -13.97 4.14
C GLY A 248 -0.46 -14.18 2.66
N PRO A 249 -1.45 -14.79 1.99
CA PRO A 249 -1.43 -15.03 0.56
C PRO A 249 -1.89 -13.83 -0.25
N GLY A 250 -1.47 -13.82 -1.52
CA GLY A 250 -1.97 -12.95 -2.56
C GLY A 250 -2.23 -13.69 -3.85
N VAL A 251 -3.05 -13.11 -4.70
CA VAL A 251 -3.32 -13.57 -6.06
C VAL A 251 -3.35 -12.37 -7.00
N TYR A 252 -2.79 -12.54 -8.18
CA TYR A 252 -2.89 -11.61 -9.30
C TYR A 252 -3.28 -12.36 -10.54
N TRP A 253 -4.22 -11.81 -11.31
CA TRP A 253 -4.68 -12.36 -12.56
C TRP A 253 -4.79 -11.29 -13.64
N GLN A 254 -4.02 -11.47 -14.71
CA GLN A 254 -4.17 -10.71 -15.95
C GLN A 254 -5.35 -11.27 -16.74
N ALA A 255 -6.57 -10.79 -16.45
CA ALA A 255 -7.81 -11.32 -17.00
C ALA A 255 -7.92 -11.08 -18.53
N THR A 256 -7.39 -9.94 -18.99
CA THR A 256 -7.26 -9.61 -20.43
C THR A 256 -5.94 -8.86 -20.65
N LYS A 257 -5.62 -8.49 -21.89
CA LYS A 257 -4.43 -7.65 -22.17
C LYS A 257 -4.47 -6.29 -21.47
N ALA A 258 -5.67 -5.78 -21.19
CA ALA A 258 -5.88 -4.48 -20.59
C ALA A 258 -6.32 -4.53 -19.12
N LEU A 259 -6.97 -5.62 -18.67
CA LEU A 259 -7.57 -5.73 -17.34
C LEU A 259 -6.77 -6.69 -16.46
N ALA A 260 -6.32 -6.21 -15.32
CA ALA A 260 -5.71 -6.99 -14.26
C ALA A 260 -6.53 -6.91 -12.98
N LEU A 261 -6.60 -8.03 -12.26
CA LEU A 261 -7.25 -8.15 -10.95
C LEU A 261 -6.25 -8.68 -9.94
N SER A 262 -6.23 -8.13 -8.73
CA SER A 262 -5.43 -8.68 -7.64
C SER A 262 -6.20 -8.66 -6.33
N ALA A 263 -5.84 -9.59 -5.44
CA ALA A 263 -6.34 -9.63 -4.07
C ALA A 263 -5.25 -10.18 -3.15
N ALA A 264 -5.23 -9.69 -1.91
CA ALA A 264 -4.33 -10.18 -0.88
C ALA A 264 -5.02 -10.13 0.48
N TYR A 265 -4.69 -11.08 1.33
CA TYR A 265 -5.19 -11.16 2.69
C TYR A 265 -4.03 -11.41 3.64
N ASN A 266 -3.94 -10.60 4.69
CA ASN A 266 -2.93 -10.75 5.73
C ASN A 266 -3.56 -10.87 7.11
N VAL A 267 -2.99 -11.71 7.94
CA VAL A 267 -3.34 -11.82 9.37
C VAL A 267 -2.15 -11.38 10.22
N GLN A 268 -2.44 -10.67 11.31
CA GLN A 268 -1.44 -10.34 12.31
C GLN A 268 -1.06 -11.62 13.09
N LEU A 269 0.20 -12.05 12.92
CA LEU A 269 0.74 -13.24 13.58
C LEU A 269 1.29 -12.92 14.98
N ALA A 270 1.89 -11.73 15.12
CA ALA A 270 2.47 -11.26 16.38
C ALA A 270 2.45 -9.73 16.41
N GLY A 271 2.46 -9.16 17.61
CA GLY A 271 2.51 -7.73 17.79
C GLY A 271 2.48 -7.35 19.25
N LYS A 272 2.78 -6.07 19.55
CA LYS A 272 2.71 -5.55 20.91
C LYS A 272 2.40 -4.07 20.89
N ALA A 273 1.29 -3.68 21.50
CA ALA A 273 1.01 -2.29 21.83
C ALA A 273 1.77 -1.88 23.08
N LYS A 274 2.36 -0.68 23.10
CA LYS A 274 3.02 -0.16 24.31
C LYS A 274 2.01 0.24 25.40
N SER A 275 0.74 0.48 25.00
CA SER A 275 -0.34 0.91 25.90
C SER A 275 -1.14 -0.24 26.51
N GLN A 276 -1.00 -1.46 25.99
CA GLN A 276 -1.83 -2.59 26.44
C GLN A 276 -1.02 -3.89 26.43
N PRO A 277 -1.27 -4.82 27.38
CA PRO A 277 -0.70 -6.15 27.35
C PRO A 277 -1.37 -6.99 26.26
N GLY A 278 -0.64 -7.96 25.72
CA GLY A 278 -1.13 -8.92 24.72
C GLY A 278 -0.07 -9.30 23.70
N ASP A 279 -0.36 -10.35 22.93
CA ASP A 279 0.53 -10.91 21.90
C ASP A 279 0.22 -10.34 20.50
N LEU A 280 -0.81 -9.50 20.39
CA LEU A 280 -1.17 -8.76 19.18
C LEU A 280 -1.30 -7.27 19.50
N ASP A 281 -0.91 -6.43 18.56
CA ASP A 281 -1.14 -4.98 18.63
C ASP A 281 -2.43 -4.61 17.88
N ILE A 282 -3.56 -4.78 18.52
CA ILE A 282 -4.87 -4.40 17.99
C ILE A 282 -5.27 -2.96 18.30
N THR A 283 -4.42 -2.23 19.01
CA THR A 283 -4.62 -0.80 19.30
C THR A 283 -4.17 0.07 18.13
N ASN A 284 -3.03 -0.29 17.52
CA ASN A 284 -2.44 0.49 16.45
C ASN A 284 -2.69 -0.12 15.06
N PHE A 285 -3.04 -1.42 14.98
CA PHE A 285 -3.20 -2.15 13.73
C PHE A 285 -4.44 -3.05 13.76
N SER A 286 -5.05 -3.26 12.61
CA SER A 286 -6.11 -4.25 12.45
C SER A 286 -5.52 -5.65 12.50
N GLN A 287 -6.29 -6.62 13.03
CA GLN A 287 -5.87 -8.02 13.10
C GLN A 287 -5.83 -8.68 11.73
N HIS A 288 -6.79 -8.35 10.87
CA HIS A 288 -6.95 -8.88 9.53
C HIS A 288 -6.91 -7.74 8.51
N LEU A 289 -6.18 -7.91 7.45
CA LEU A 289 -6.07 -6.95 6.35
C LEU A 289 -6.50 -7.60 5.05
N LEU A 290 -7.30 -6.91 4.26
CA LEU A 290 -7.72 -7.31 2.93
C LEU A 290 -7.37 -6.20 1.94
N LYS A 291 -6.81 -6.56 0.79
CA LYS A 291 -6.60 -5.68 -0.37
C LYS A 291 -7.26 -6.33 -1.58
N ALA A 292 -7.95 -5.54 -2.40
CA ALA A 292 -8.41 -5.95 -3.72
C ALA A 292 -8.20 -4.78 -4.68
N LYS A 293 -7.81 -5.07 -5.92
CA LYS A 293 -7.57 -4.05 -6.94
C LYS A 293 -7.98 -4.55 -8.31
N ALA A 294 -8.61 -3.67 -9.08
CA ALA A 294 -8.81 -3.82 -10.51
C ALA A 294 -8.05 -2.70 -11.22
N ALA A 295 -7.19 -3.03 -12.18
CA ALA A 295 -6.39 -2.09 -12.94
C ALA A 295 -6.67 -2.28 -14.44
N TYR A 296 -6.78 -1.17 -15.17
CA TYR A 296 -7.02 -1.14 -16.61
C TYR A 296 -5.94 -0.27 -17.28
N SER A 297 -5.33 -0.83 -18.33
CA SER A 297 -4.33 -0.14 -19.17
C SER A 297 -4.96 0.22 -20.52
N PHE A 298 -4.75 1.43 -20.98
CA PHE A 298 -5.27 1.97 -22.23
C PHE A 298 -4.26 1.85 -23.37
#